data_cf832101990a77db48159029675b169a
#
_entry.id   cf832101990a77db48159029675b169a
#
_cell.length_a   1.000
_cell.length_b   1.000
_cell.length_c   1.000
_cell.angle_alpha   90.00
_cell.angle_beta   90.00
_cell.angle_gamma   90.00
#
_symmetry.space_group_name_H-M   'P 1'
#
loop_
_entity.id
_entity.type
_entity.pdbx_description
1 polymer ?
#
loop_
_entity_poly.entity_id
_entity_poly.type
_entity_poly.pdbx_seq_one_letter_code
_entity_poly.pdbx_strand_id
1 'polypeptide(L)'
;VRSRRQRQMCIRDSLVGATTRAGLLTTPLRDRFGIQMRLQFYGREELAVILANQATRLGMNLAGDGAAEIAGRARGTPRIAGRLLRRVRDIAAVDGNDEVTAAIADAALSRLEVDPSGLDAMDRRYLGCLAENYAGGPVGVETLAAVLAEQRDMLEEVIEPYLLQTGLLMRTPRGRCLSTAGWASPVSYTHL
;
A
#
# COMPACT_ATOMS: atom_id res chain seq x y z
N VAL A 1 45.56 14.78 -37.28
CA VAL A 1 44.69 14.18 -36.26
C VAL A 1 44.24 15.31 -35.33
N ARG A 2 43.03 15.85 -35.55
CA ARG A 2 42.44 16.91 -34.68
C ARG A 2 41.82 16.25 -33.48
N SER A 3 42.42 16.41 -32.30
CA SER A 3 41.86 16.10 -31.00
C SER A 3 40.52 16.82 -30.86
N ARG A 4 39.42 16.06 -30.75
CA ARG A 4 38.13 16.57 -30.29
C ARG A 4 38.31 16.98 -28.83
N ARG A 5 38.45 18.27 -28.55
CA ARG A 5 38.27 18.80 -27.22
C ARG A 5 36.79 18.49 -26.84
N GLN A 6 36.58 17.50 -26.00
CA GLN A 6 35.32 17.36 -25.27
C GLN A 6 35.08 18.70 -24.54
N ARG A 7 34.08 19.45 -24.98
CA ARG A 7 33.56 20.53 -24.19
C ARG A 7 32.95 19.83 -22.96
N GLN A 8 33.63 19.89 -21.83
CA GLN A 8 32.99 19.69 -20.54
C GLN A 8 31.99 20.84 -20.38
N MET A 9 30.76 20.61 -20.81
CA MET A 9 29.64 21.40 -20.30
C MET A 9 29.59 21.10 -18.80
N CYS A 10 29.75 22.12 -17.96
CA CYS A 10 29.42 22.04 -16.56
C CYS A 10 27.90 21.88 -16.46
N ILE A 11 27.41 20.68 -16.73
CA ILE A 11 26.06 20.30 -16.42
C ILE A 11 26.10 20.11 -14.91
N ARG A 12 25.32 20.90 -14.19
CA ARG A 12 25.03 20.61 -12.77
C ARG A 12 24.11 19.41 -12.77
N ASP A 13 24.70 18.23 -12.78
CA ASP A 13 23.94 16.99 -12.73
C ASP A 13 23.47 16.80 -11.28
N SER A 14 22.16 16.80 -11.09
CA SER A 14 21.55 16.42 -9.82
C SER A 14 21.16 14.95 -9.90
N LEU A 15 21.69 14.14 -9.01
CA LEU A 15 21.30 12.73 -8.86
C LEU A 15 20.19 12.65 -7.80
N VAL A 16 19.07 12.04 -8.18
CA VAL A 16 17.96 11.73 -7.27
C VAL A 16 17.82 10.22 -7.22
N GLY A 17 17.84 9.66 -6.02
CA GLY A 17 17.64 8.25 -5.76
C GLY A 17 16.50 8.03 -4.78
N ALA A 18 15.77 6.92 -4.91
CA ALA A 18 14.75 6.50 -3.96
C ALA A 18 14.95 5.01 -3.64
N THR A 19 14.74 4.65 -2.38
CA THR A 19 14.80 3.27 -1.91
C THR A 19 13.80 3.04 -0.79
N THR A 20 13.24 1.86 -0.73
CA THR A 20 12.45 1.38 0.42
C THR A 20 13.33 0.76 1.51
N ARG A 21 14.59 0.41 1.17
CA ARG A 21 15.56 -0.26 2.05
C ARG A 21 16.77 0.65 2.33
N ALA A 22 16.52 1.79 2.97
CA ALA A 22 17.59 2.74 3.32
C ALA A 22 18.72 2.11 4.17
N GLY A 23 18.41 1.09 4.95
CA GLY A 23 19.38 0.34 5.76
C GLY A 23 20.41 -0.47 4.96
N LEU A 24 20.12 -0.80 3.69
CA LEU A 24 21.06 -1.49 2.81
C LEU A 24 22.03 -0.55 2.10
N LEU A 25 21.80 0.77 2.17
CA LEU A 25 22.74 1.74 1.61
C LEU A 25 23.98 1.85 2.51
N THR A 26 25.13 1.70 1.90
CA THR A 26 26.42 1.90 2.61
C THR A 26 26.54 3.37 3.05
N THR A 27 27.18 3.61 4.18
CA THR A 27 27.42 4.97 4.70
C THR A 27 28.06 5.89 3.66
N PRO A 28 29.14 5.48 2.93
CA PRO A 28 29.77 6.32 1.91
C PRO A 28 28.82 6.72 0.77
N LEU A 29 27.87 5.85 0.41
CA LEU A 29 26.87 6.19 -0.60
C LEU A 29 25.85 7.17 -0.06
N ARG A 30 25.37 6.94 1.16
CA ARG A 30 24.40 7.82 1.82
C ARG A 30 24.95 9.23 2.00
N ASP A 31 26.20 9.37 2.41
CA ASP A 31 26.86 10.65 2.67
C ASP A 31 27.09 11.50 1.40
N ARG A 32 27.06 10.86 0.21
CA ARG A 32 27.14 11.57 -1.07
C ARG A 32 25.84 12.29 -1.45
N PHE A 33 24.70 11.94 -0.81
CA PHE A 33 23.45 12.66 -1.01
C PHE A 33 23.36 13.79 0.03
N GLY A 34 23.48 15.03 -0.44
CA GLY A 34 23.43 16.22 0.43
C GLY A 34 22.05 16.47 1.07
N ILE A 35 20.99 15.91 0.48
CA ILE A 35 19.61 16.03 0.99
C ILE A 35 19.02 14.64 1.13
N GLN A 36 18.63 14.28 2.35
CA GLN A 36 17.94 13.04 2.66
C GLN A 36 16.52 13.37 3.09
N MET A 37 15.55 12.81 2.42
CA MET A 37 14.13 13.00 2.74
C MET A 37 13.49 11.64 3.01
N ARG A 38 12.66 11.59 4.04
CA ARG A 38 11.81 10.44 4.33
C ARG A 38 10.39 10.77 3.91
N LEU A 39 9.91 10.08 2.89
CA LEU A 39 8.52 10.19 2.46
C LEU A 39 7.61 9.51 3.49
N GLN A 40 6.50 10.18 3.79
CA GLN A 40 5.45 9.65 4.65
C GLN A 40 4.25 9.24 3.80
N PHE A 41 3.37 8.44 4.38
CA PHE A 41 2.10 8.12 3.77
C PHE A 41 1.22 9.36 3.71
N TYR A 42 0.41 9.47 2.68
CA TYR A 42 -0.55 10.54 2.52
C TYR A 42 -1.74 10.36 3.46
N GLY A 43 -2.26 11.47 3.96
CA GLY A 43 -3.53 11.50 4.67
C GLY A 43 -4.72 11.20 3.74
N ARG A 44 -5.84 10.83 4.34
CA ARG A 44 -7.08 10.52 3.60
C ARG A 44 -7.55 11.72 2.76
N GLU A 45 -7.48 12.93 3.30
CA GLU A 45 -7.88 14.15 2.61
C GLU A 45 -6.97 14.46 1.41
N GLU A 46 -5.66 14.32 1.60
CA GLU A 46 -4.68 14.51 0.53
C GLU A 46 -4.89 13.52 -0.62
N LEU A 47 -5.16 12.25 -0.29
CA LEU A 47 -5.47 11.22 -1.29
C LEU A 47 -6.80 11.51 -2.00
N ALA A 48 -7.82 12.03 -1.32
CA ALA A 48 -9.08 12.41 -1.95
C ALA A 48 -8.86 13.52 -3.00
N VAL A 49 -8.03 14.52 -2.72
CA VAL A 49 -7.64 15.56 -3.70
C VAL A 49 -6.89 14.94 -4.89
N ILE A 50 -5.97 14.04 -4.66
CA ILE A 50 -5.24 13.34 -5.72
C ILE A 50 -6.21 12.54 -6.59
N LEU A 51 -7.18 11.83 -5.99
CA LEU A 51 -8.19 11.04 -6.69
C LEU A 51 -9.11 11.91 -7.54
N ALA A 52 -9.58 13.06 -7.03
CA ALA A 52 -10.39 14.01 -7.79
C ALA A 52 -9.66 14.51 -9.05
N ASN A 53 -8.37 14.86 -8.92
CA ASN A 53 -7.54 15.27 -10.05
C ASN A 53 -7.33 14.13 -11.05
N GLN A 54 -7.17 12.89 -10.59
CA GLN A 54 -7.04 11.72 -11.46
C GLN A 54 -8.36 11.39 -12.15
N ALA A 55 -9.51 11.49 -11.47
CA ALA A 55 -10.84 11.27 -12.02
C ALA A 55 -11.12 12.22 -13.18
N THR A 56 -10.80 13.51 -13.01
CA THR A 56 -10.92 14.52 -14.08
C THR A 56 -10.11 14.13 -15.32
N ARG A 57 -8.87 13.66 -15.15
CA ARG A 57 -8.02 13.20 -16.27
C ARG A 57 -8.54 11.93 -16.95
N LEU A 58 -9.29 11.12 -16.22
CA LEU A 58 -9.92 9.89 -16.74
C LEU A 58 -11.31 10.13 -17.35
N GLY A 59 -11.80 11.39 -17.35
CA GLY A 59 -13.14 11.72 -17.79
C GLY A 59 -14.25 11.09 -16.94
N MET A 60 -13.97 10.84 -15.67
CA MET A 60 -14.84 10.17 -14.73
C MET A 60 -15.49 11.18 -13.80
N ASN A 61 -16.80 11.05 -13.58
CA ASN A 61 -17.52 11.84 -12.59
C ASN A 61 -17.39 11.16 -11.20
N LEU A 62 -16.61 11.77 -10.32
CA LEU A 62 -16.32 11.27 -8.97
C LEU A 62 -16.84 12.28 -7.94
N ALA A 63 -17.82 11.86 -7.14
CA ALA A 63 -18.31 12.67 -6.03
C ALA A 63 -17.25 12.78 -4.91
N GLY A 64 -17.31 13.84 -4.13
CA GLY A 64 -16.35 14.08 -3.04
C GLY A 64 -16.36 12.99 -1.97
N ASP A 65 -17.54 12.46 -1.64
CA ASP A 65 -17.72 11.34 -0.73
C ASP A 65 -17.18 10.01 -1.31
N GLY A 66 -17.36 9.77 -2.62
CA GLY A 66 -16.76 8.64 -3.32
C GLY A 66 -15.24 8.70 -3.33
N ALA A 67 -14.66 9.90 -3.54
CA ALA A 67 -13.22 10.10 -3.42
C ALA A 67 -12.70 9.81 -2.01
N ALA A 68 -13.41 10.26 -0.98
CA ALA A 68 -13.09 10.01 0.43
C ALA A 68 -13.17 8.52 0.78
N GLU A 69 -14.13 7.78 0.23
CA GLU A 69 -14.29 6.34 0.42
C GLU A 69 -13.10 5.57 -0.18
N ILE A 70 -12.74 5.84 -1.43
CA ILE A 70 -11.58 5.22 -2.09
C ILE A 70 -10.29 5.58 -1.35
N ALA A 71 -10.12 6.85 -0.94
CA ALA A 71 -8.96 7.32 -0.20
C ALA A 71 -8.78 6.59 1.13
N GLY A 72 -9.89 6.33 1.85
CA GLY A 72 -9.89 5.59 3.11
C GLY A 72 -9.30 4.19 3.00
N ARG A 73 -9.51 3.52 1.87
CA ARG A 73 -9.03 2.14 1.61
C ARG A 73 -7.70 2.08 0.84
N ALA A 74 -7.10 3.24 0.53
CA ALA A 74 -5.90 3.33 -0.32
C ALA A 74 -4.56 3.21 0.44
N ARG A 75 -4.58 2.88 1.73
CA ARG A 75 -3.38 2.62 2.55
C ARG A 75 -2.36 3.77 2.55
N GLY A 76 -2.81 5.01 2.45
CA GLY A 76 -1.92 6.18 2.42
C GLY A 76 -1.05 6.28 1.16
N THR A 77 -1.35 5.53 0.09
CA THR A 77 -0.48 5.40 -1.08
C THR A 77 -1.18 5.86 -2.37
N PRO A 78 -0.69 6.91 -3.06
CA PRO A 78 -1.27 7.38 -4.33
C PRO A 78 -1.32 6.32 -5.43
N ARG A 79 -0.36 5.39 -5.47
CA ARG A 79 -0.34 4.28 -6.43
C ARG A 79 -1.53 3.34 -6.22
N ILE A 80 -1.81 2.97 -4.95
CA ILE A 80 -2.95 2.11 -4.61
C ILE A 80 -4.24 2.87 -4.88
N ALA A 81 -4.36 4.13 -4.43
CA ALA A 81 -5.51 4.98 -4.68
C ALA A 81 -5.87 5.05 -6.18
N GLY A 82 -4.90 5.33 -7.05
CA GLY A 82 -5.12 5.39 -8.48
C GLY A 82 -5.43 4.03 -9.12
N ARG A 83 -4.95 2.93 -8.55
CA ARG A 83 -5.34 1.57 -8.98
C ARG A 83 -6.79 1.28 -8.61
N LEU A 84 -7.19 1.57 -7.38
CA LEU A 84 -8.57 1.38 -6.92
C LEU A 84 -9.54 2.26 -7.72
N LEU A 85 -9.20 3.54 -7.93
CA LEU A 85 -10.02 4.45 -8.74
C LEU A 85 -10.35 3.88 -10.12
N ARG A 86 -9.34 3.37 -10.84
CA ARG A 86 -9.54 2.77 -12.15
C ARG A 86 -10.46 1.56 -12.10
N ARG A 87 -10.32 0.70 -11.09
CA ARG A 87 -11.17 -0.48 -10.92
C ARG A 87 -12.60 -0.11 -10.55
N VAL A 88 -12.78 0.87 -9.66
CA VAL A 88 -14.09 1.40 -9.30
C VAL A 88 -14.77 2.01 -10.53
N ARG A 89 -14.03 2.78 -11.36
CA ARG A 89 -14.54 3.31 -12.63
C ARG A 89 -15.03 2.20 -13.55
N ASP A 90 -14.21 1.16 -13.74
CA ASP A 90 -14.53 0.08 -14.67
C ASP A 90 -15.80 -0.67 -14.21
N ILE A 91 -15.95 -0.89 -12.89
CA ILE A 91 -17.16 -1.51 -12.31
C ILE A 91 -18.37 -0.58 -12.46
N ALA A 92 -18.23 0.71 -12.10
CA ALA A 92 -19.31 1.68 -12.21
C ALA A 92 -19.82 1.82 -13.63
N ALA A 93 -18.91 1.82 -14.63
CA ALA A 93 -19.28 1.86 -16.04
C ALA A 93 -20.06 0.61 -16.49
N VAL A 94 -19.69 -0.57 -16.01
CA VAL A 94 -20.42 -1.83 -16.30
C VAL A 94 -21.81 -1.81 -15.66
N ASP A 95 -21.93 -1.26 -14.44
CA ASP A 95 -23.18 -1.17 -13.70
C ASP A 95 -24.06 0.03 -14.18
N GLY A 96 -23.59 0.81 -15.17
CA GLY A 96 -24.34 1.93 -15.78
C GLY A 96 -24.44 3.17 -14.89
N ASN A 97 -23.50 3.37 -13.97
CA ASN A 97 -23.47 4.53 -13.11
C ASN A 97 -22.66 5.66 -13.74
N ASP A 98 -23.27 6.83 -13.90
CA ASP A 98 -22.62 8.03 -14.46
C ASP A 98 -21.74 8.77 -13.45
N GLU A 99 -22.03 8.64 -12.17
CA GLU A 99 -21.31 9.28 -11.07
C GLU A 99 -20.94 8.25 -10.02
N VAL A 100 -19.72 8.34 -9.47
CA VAL A 100 -19.23 7.48 -8.41
C VAL A 100 -19.37 8.19 -7.05
N THR A 101 -20.41 7.84 -6.32
CA THR A 101 -20.68 8.24 -4.94
C THR A 101 -20.01 7.28 -3.97
N ALA A 102 -20.07 7.58 -2.65
CA ALA A 102 -19.56 6.68 -1.60
C ALA A 102 -20.18 5.29 -1.66
N ALA A 103 -21.50 5.19 -1.89
CA ALA A 103 -22.21 3.91 -1.96
C ALA A 103 -21.73 3.05 -3.15
N ILE A 104 -21.53 3.67 -4.32
CA ILE A 104 -21.04 2.99 -5.52
C ILE A 104 -19.58 2.58 -5.33
N ALA A 105 -18.77 3.45 -4.72
CA ALA A 105 -17.37 3.14 -4.40
C ALA A 105 -17.27 1.97 -3.41
N ASP A 106 -18.07 1.97 -2.35
CA ASP A 106 -18.11 0.88 -1.35
C ASP A 106 -18.51 -0.45 -1.99
N ALA A 107 -19.58 -0.47 -2.77
CA ALA A 107 -20.04 -1.67 -3.48
C ALA A 107 -18.96 -2.22 -4.42
N ALA A 108 -18.31 -1.35 -5.18
CA ALA A 108 -17.23 -1.73 -6.09
C ALA A 108 -15.99 -2.26 -5.34
N LEU A 109 -15.58 -1.60 -4.25
CA LEU A 109 -14.43 -2.00 -3.44
C LEU A 109 -14.70 -3.33 -2.71
N SER A 110 -15.93 -3.56 -2.27
CA SER A 110 -16.34 -4.84 -1.68
C SER A 110 -16.26 -5.98 -2.70
N ARG A 111 -16.64 -5.76 -3.95
CA ARG A 111 -16.47 -6.74 -5.06
C ARG A 111 -14.99 -7.00 -5.39
N LEU A 112 -14.11 -6.04 -5.08
CA LEU A 112 -12.65 -6.18 -5.21
C LEU A 112 -12.02 -6.79 -3.95
N GLU A 113 -12.81 -7.22 -2.98
CA GLU A 113 -12.38 -7.80 -1.71
C GLU A 113 -11.49 -6.86 -0.87
N VAL A 114 -11.66 -5.54 -1.04
CA VAL A 114 -10.99 -4.52 -0.21
C VAL A 114 -11.97 -4.05 0.86
N ASP A 115 -11.68 -4.37 2.10
CA ASP A 115 -12.55 -4.03 3.23
C ASP A 115 -12.50 -2.52 3.62
N PRO A 116 -13.37 -2.06 4.52
CA PRO A 116 -13.37 -0.66 4.97
C PRO A 116 -12.05 -0.20 5.59
N SER A 117 -11.25 -1.12 6.13
CA SER A 117 -9.92 -0.85 6.66
C SER A 117 -8.83 -0.88 5.60
N GLY A 118 -9.17 -1.14 4.34
CA GLY A 118 -8.23 -1.26 3.24
C GLY A 118 -7.45 -2.58 3.21
N LEU A 119 -7.89 -3.60 3.97
CA LEU A 119 -7.29 -4.93 3.92
C LEU A 119 -7.80 -5.67 2.68
N ASP A 120 -6.90 -6.32 1.96
CA ASP A 120 -7.25 -7.21 0.85
C ASP A 120 -7.36 -8.68 1.32
N ALA A 121 -7.69 -9.56 0.41
CA ALA A 121 -7.84 -10.99 0.70
C ALA A 121 -6.56 -11.60 1.31
N MET A 122 -5.38 -11.13 0.86
CA MET A 122 -4.11 -11.67 1.34
C MET A 122 -3.77 -11.19 2.75
N ASP A 123 -4.06 -9.92 3.07
CA ASP A 123 -3.91 -9.41 4.43
C ASP A 123 -4.80 -10.19 5.41
N ARG A 124 -6.07 -10.40 5.03
CA ARG A 124 -7.00 -11.19 5.86
C ARG A 124 -6.54 -12.62 6.04
N ARG A 125 -6.05 -13.26 4.97
CA ARG A 125 -5.49 -14.61 5.04
C ARG A 125 -4.26 -14.68 5.94
N TYR A 126 -3.40 -13.65 5.90
CA TYR A 126 -2.23 -13.54 6.78
C TYR A 126 -2.63 -13.43 8.26
N LEU A 127 -3.55 -12.51 8.57
CA LEU A 127 -4.05 -12.32 9.94
C LEU A 127 -4.82 -13.57 10.43
N GLY A 128 -5.66 -14.15 9.57
CA GLY A 128 -6.37 -15.40 9.85
C GLY A 128 -5.43 -16.56 10.17
N CYS A 129 -4.38 -16.72 9.37
CA CYS A 129 -3.36 -17.74 9.63
C CYS A 129 -2.70 -17.58 11.02
N LEU A 130 -2.38 -16.34 11.42
CA LEU A 130 -1.84 -16.08 12.75
C LEU A 130 -2.84 -16.39 13.85
N ALA A 131 -4.10 -16.01 13.68
CA ALA A 131 -5.13 -16.22 14.69
C ALA A 131 -5.48 -17.69 14.89
N GLU A 132 -5.78 -18.39 13.79
CA GLU A 132 -6.34 -19.74 13.82
C GLU A 132 -5.29 -20.82 14.05
N ASN A 133 -4.17 -20.72 13.33
CA ASN A 133 -3.15 -21.78 13.36
C ASN A 133 -2.14 -21.58 14.50
N TYR A 134 -2.00 -20.38 15.01
CA TYR A 134 -0.92 -20.03 15.94
C TYR A 134 -1.36 -19.24 17.18
N ALA A 135 -2.66 -19.17 17.45
CA ALA A 135 -3.22 -18.45 18.59
C ALA A 135 -2.66 -17.00 18.74
N GLY A 136 -2.49 -16.32 17.60
CA GLY A 136 -1.96 -14.96 17.53
C GLY A 136 -0.45 -14.82 17.57
N GLY A 137 0.29 -15.92 17.56
CA GLY A 137 1.76 -15.92 17.53
C GLY A 137 2.42 -16.06 18.91
N PRO A 138 3.75 -15.96 19.01
CA PRO A 138 4.73 -15.52 17.99
C PRO A 138 5.10 -16.60 16.95
N VAL A 139 5.16 -16.22 15.67
CA VAL A 139 5.49 -17.12 14.55
C VAL A 139 6.61 -16.55 13.70
N GLY A 140 7.54 -17.39 13.28
CA GLY A 140 8.59 -17.00 12.34
C GLY A 140 8.07 -16.73 10.94
N VAL A 141 8.68 -15.79 10.22
CA VAL A 141 8.26 -15.44 8.85
C VAL A 141 8.37 -16.62 7.88
N GLU A 142 9.38 -17.47 8.03
CA GLU A 142 9.56 -18.65 7.19
C GLU A 142 8.40 -19.65 7.36
N THR A 143 7.90 -19.80 8.58
CA THR A 143 6.75 -20.65 8.87
C THR A 143 5.49 -20.09 8.22
N LEU A 144 5.26 -18.76 8.33
CA LEU A 144 4.13 -18.09 7.68
C LEU A 144 4.23 -18.17 6.15
N ALA A 145 5.42 -17.98 5.59
CA ALA A 145 5.67 -18.09 4.17
C ALA A 145 5.31 -19.49 3.63
N ALA A 146 5.72 -20.53 4.36
CA ALA A 146 5.40 -21.92 4.00
C ALA A 146 3.90 -22.22 4.06
N VAL A 147 3.20 -21.79 5.13
CA VAL A 147 1.76 -22.03 5.30
C VAL A 147 0.91 -21.24 4.31
N LEU A 148 1.31 -20.01 4.02
CA LEU A 148 0.60 -19.15 3.07
C LEU A 148 0.94 -19.46 1.61
N ALA A 149 1.94 -20.33 1.37
CA ALA A 149 2.50 -20.62 0.05
C ALA A 149 3.00 -19.35 -0.67
N GLU A 150 3.61 -18.44 0.10
CA GLU A 150 4.12 -17.14 -0.39
C GLU A 150 5.62 -17.03 -0.12
N GLN A 151 6.29 -16.14 -0.89
CA GLN A 151 7.70 -15.86 -0.64
C GLN A 151 7.85 -14.95 0.58
N ARG A 152 8.90 -15.17 1.37
CA ARG A 152 9.23 -14.34 2.52
C ARG A 152 9.24 -12.85 2.20
N ASP A 153 9.90 -12.45 1.10
CA ASP A 153 10.02 -11.05 0.69
C ASP A 153 8.63 -10.43 0.39
N MET A 154 7.69 -11.23 -0.14
CA MET A 154 6.31 -10.80 -0.36
C MET A 154 5.62 -10.46 0.96
N LEU A 155 5.80 -11.28 1.98
CA LEU A 155 5.26 -11.02 3.31
C LEU A 155 5.88 -9.77 3.92
N GLU A 156 7.22 -9.68 3.94
CA GLU A 156 7.95 -8.61 4.63
C GLU A 156 7.88 -7.24 3.94
N GLU A 157 7.73 -7.20 2.62
CA GLU A 157 7.79 -5.94 1.86
C GLU A 157 6.44 -5.45 1.37
N VAL A 158 5.46 -6.32 1.21
CA VAL A 158 4.16 -5.96 0.64
C VAL A 158 3.05 -6.03 1.68
N ILE A 159 2.96 -7.13 2.43
CA ILE A 159 1.85 -7.39 3.36
C ILE A 159 2.11 -6.75 4.74
N GLU A 160 3.18 -7.14 5.40
CA GLU A 160 3.47 -6.72 6.78
C GLU A 160 3.59 -5.18 6.97
N PRO A 161 4.12 -4.38 6.03
CA PRO A 161 4.27 -2.95 6.25
C PRO A 161 2.97 -2.23 6.58
N TYR A 162 1.88 -2.60 5.90
CA TYR A 162 0.57 -2.01 6.17
C TYR A 162 -0.02 -2.52 7.48
N LEU A 163 0.08 -3.80 7.75
CA LEU A 163 -0.41 -4.41 9.00
C LEU A 163 0.31 -3.88 10.23
N LEU A 164 1.61 -3.60 10.11
CA LEU A 164 2.41 -2.97 11.17
C LEU A 164 2.03 -1.49 11.37
N GLN A 165 1.81 -0.76 10.28
CA GLN A 165 1.41 0.64 10.30
C GLN A 165 0.03 0.84 10.94
N THR A 166 -0.91 -0.03 10.64
CA THR A 166 -2.26 -0.02 11.23
C THR A 166 -2.30 -0.59 12.64
N GLY A 167 -1.18 -1.13 13.12
CA GLY A 167 -1.07 -1.70 14.45
C GLY A 167 -1.80 -3.03 14.63
N LEU A 168 -2.18 -3.71 13.55
CA LEU A 168 -2.81 -5.05 13.59
C LEU A 168 -1.79 -6.14 13.86
N LEU A 169 -0.56 -5.93 13.41
CA LEU A 169 0.56 -6.85 13.54
C LEU A 169 1.67 -6.24 14.40
N MET A 170 2.37 -7.06 15.17
CA MET A 170 3.59 -6.70 15.89
C MET A 170 4.75 -7.62 15.49
N ARG A 171 5.95 -7.04 15.36
CA ARG A 171 7.19 -7.80 15.23
C ARG A 171 7.89 -7.89 16.57
N THR A 172 8.18 -9.09 17.00
CA THR A 172 8.95 -9.38 18.23
C THR A 172 10.23 -10.13 17.90
N PRO A 173 11.21 -10.22 18.81
CA PRO A 173 12.41 -11.05 18.59
C PRO A 173 12.10 -12.52 18.34
N ARG A 174 10.95 -13.01 18.82
CA ARG A 174 10.50 -14.43 18.64
C ARG A 174 9.66 -14.63 17.39
N GLY A 175 9.22 -13.57 16.72
CA GLY A 175 8.39 -13.67 15.51
C GLY A 175 7.28 -12.62 15.42
N ARG A 176 6.30 -12.90 14.57
CA ARG A 176 5.12 -12.07 14.31
C ARG A 176 4.00 -12.45 15.24
N CYS A 177 3.34 -11.44 15.81
CA CYS A 177 2.20 -11.60 16.70
C CYS A 177 1.07 -10.68 16.28
N LEU A 178 -0.18 -11.12 16.48
CA LEU A 178 -1.32 -10.23 16.44
C LEU A 178 -1.27 -9.27 17.63
N SER A 179 -1.63 -8.03 17.39
CA SER A 179 -1.88 -7.05 18.45
C SER A 179 -3.28 -7.21 19.02
N THR A 180 -3.61 -6.47 20.09
CA THR A 180 -4.98 -6.37 20.59
C THR A 180 -5.93 -5.84 19.52
N ALA A 181 -5.48 -4.86 18.72
CA ALA A 181 -6.26 -4.34 17.59
C ALA A 181 -6.43 -5.39 16.49
N GLY A 182 -5.41 -6.22 16.23
CA GLY A 182 -5.47 -7.34 15.28
C GLY A 182 -6.54 -8.37 15.68
N TRP A 183 -6.64 -8.70 16.95
CA TRP A 183 -7.68 -9.58 17.47
C TRP A 183 -9.09 -8.98 17.43
N ALA A 184 -9.21 -7.67 17.66
CA ALA A 184 -10.48 -6.94 17.61
C ALA A 184 -10.91 -6.58 16.18
N SER A 185 -10.04 -6.76 15.20
CA SER A 185 -10.37 -6.49 13.80
C SER A 185 -11.49 -7.42 13.32
N PRO A 186 -12.53 -6.89 12.62
CA PRO A 186 -13.60 -7.70 12.06
C PRO A 186 -13.16 -8.54 10.85
N VAL A 187 -11.91 -8.96 10.82
CA VAL A 187 -11.48 -10.02 9.94
C VAL A 187 -12.33 -11.23 10.33
N SER A 188 -13.38 -11.52 9.56
CA SER A 188 -14.19 -12.71 9.76
C SER A 188 -13.25 -13.91 9.61
N TYR A 189 -12.81 -14.45 10.75
CA TYR A 189 -12.08 -15.72 10.80
C TYR A 189 -12.99 -16.91 10.51
N THR A 190 -14.24 -16.64 10.15
CA THR A 190 -15.23 -17.63 9.76
C THR A 190 -15.30 -17.66 8.24
N HIS A 191 -14.52 -18.50 7.59
CA HIS A 191 -14.80 -19.20 6.34
C HIS A 191 -13.51 -19.81 5.77
N LEU A 192 -13.19 -20.97 6.25
CA LEU A 192 -12.66 -22.06 5.42
C LEU A 192 -13.61 -23.23 5.55
#